data_d76b5638a64359e2c24e52e048f3f48a
#
_entry.id   d76b5638a64359e2c24e52e048f3f48a
#
_cell.length_a   1.000
_cell.length_b   1.000
_cell.length_c   1.000
_cell.angle_alpha   90.00
_cell.angle_beta   90.00
_cell.angle_gamma   90.00
#
_symmetry.space_group_name_H-M   'P 1'
#
loop_
_entity.id
_entity.type
_entity.pdbx_description
1 polymer ?
#
loop_
_entity_poly.entity_id
_entity_poly.type
_entity_poly.pdbx_seq_one_letter_code
_entity_poly.pdbx_strand_id
1 'polypeptide(L)'
;MQRDPAPAGHLWFLNTLVQIRVAHEDGTDGLSVIENRARFADSPPLHVHLSEDELFLILEGEFRFLTDGGERRAGPGDTVLTPKGIPHTYRVESPLGGRWMVVTTNGDFERFVRELSRPAPRAELPSEAGPPSAEQVEALGAVAARHHIQLVGPPLA
;
A
#
# COMPACT_ATOMS: atom_id res chain seq x y z
N MET A 1 9.83 -0.81 30.51
CA MET A 1 8.42 -0.34 30.56
C MET A 1 7.91 -0.27 29.12
N GLN A 2 7.21 -1.30 28.71
CA GLN A 2 6.56 -1.31 27.39
C GLN A 2 5.45 -0.27 27.44
N ARG A 3 5.57 0.78 26.63
CA ARG A 3 4.43 1.65 26.37
C ARG A 3 3.43 0.78 25.59
N ASP A 4 2.22 0.64 26.11
CA ASP A 4 1.12 0.18 25.29
C ASP A 4 1.10 1.07 24.05
N PRO A 5 1.17 0.50 22.83
CA PRO A 5 1.04 1.32 21.66
C PRO A 5 -0.30 2.03 21.79
N ALA A 6 -0.30 3.34 21.72
CA ALA A 6 -1.53 4.10 21.54
C ALA A 6 -2.31 3.40 20.43
N PRO A 7 -3.63 3.17 20.58
CA PRO A 7 -4.39 2.50 19.55
C PRO A 7 -4.14 3.26 18.25
N ALA A 8 -3.35 2.63 17.37
CA ALA A 8 -2.96 3.22 16.11
C ALA A 8 -4.25 3.47 15.33
N GLY A 9 -4.59 4.74 15.14
CA GLY A 9 -5.81 5.14 14.48
C GLY A 9 -5.85 4.57 13.06
N HIS A 10 -7.03 4.17 12.62
CA HIS A 10 -7.23 3.79 11.24
C HIS A 10 -7.20 5.04 10.35
N LEU A 11 -6.65 4.89 9.17
CA LEU A 11 -6.54 5.93 8.16
C LEU A 11 -7.22 5.49 6.87
N TRP A 12 -7.82 6.43 6.17
CA TRP A 12 -8.22 6.24 4.79
C TRP A 12 -7.13 6.77 3.87
N PHE A 13 -6.50 5.86 3.18
CA PHE A 13 -5.46 6.13 2.18
C PHE A 13 -6.01 5.74 0.80
N LEU A 14 -6.32 6.74 -0.02
CA LEU A 14 -7.00 6.51 -1.30
C LEU A 14 -8.29 5.70 -1.08
N ASN A 15 -8.41 4.53 -1.68
CA ASN A 15 -9.57 3.65 -1.54
C ASN A 15 -9.36 2.54 -0.49
N THR A 16 -8.29 2.62 0.30
CA THR A 16 -7.92 1.59 1.28
C THR A 16 -8.09 2.07 2.72
N LEU A 17 -8.33 1.12 3.61
CA LEU A 17 -8.24 1.31 5.04
C LEU A 17 -6.87 0.84 5.49
N VAL A 18 -6.09 1.73 6.09
CA VAL A 18 -4.73 1.40 6.54
C VAL A 18 -4.54 1.66 8.03
N GLN A 19 -3.63 0.91 8.61
CA GLN A 19 -3.20 1.08 10.00
C GLN A 19 -1.69 0.90 10.06
N ILE A 20 -0.97 1.92 10.54
CA ILE A 20 0.47 1.84 10.72
C ILE A 20 0.72 1.06 12.01
N ARG A 21 1.24 -0.17 11.85
CA ARG A 21 1.48 -1.10 12.95
C ARG A 21 2.85 -0.88 13.60
N VAL A 22 3.84 -0.57 12.78
CA VAL A 22 5.19 -0.18 13.19
C VAL A 22 5.59 1.02 12.34
N ALA A 23 5.88 2.13 12.98
CA ALA A 23 6.37 3.31 12.30
C ALA A 23 7.88 3.21 12.05
N HIS A 24 8.36 3.80 10.96
CA HIS A 24 9.78 3.77 10.60
C HIS A 24 10.69 4.37 11.68
N GLU A 25 10.16 5.20 12.56
CA GLU A 25 10.88 5.81 13.69
C GLU A 25 10.91 4.95 14.95
N ASP A 26 10.14 3.86 15.02
CA ASP A 26 10.04 3.01 16.21
C ASP A 26 11.32 2.19 16.44
N GLY A 27 11.99 1.80 15.36
CA GLY A 27 13.27 1.09 15.39
C GLY A 27 14.43 1.97 14.96
N THR A 28 15.55 1.34 14.62
CA THR A 28 16.78 2.04 14.26
C THR A 28 17.09 2.02 12.75
N ASP A 29 16.49 1.09 12.00
CA ASP A 29 16.82 0.83 10.60
C ASP A 29 15.69 1.22 9.62
N GLY A 30 14.73 2.01 10.08
CA GLY A 30 13.67 2.55 9.24
C GLY A 30 12.58 1.56 8.84
N LEU A 31 12.46 0.42 9.53
CA LEU A 31 11.43 -0.58 9.24
C LEU A 31 10.03 0.00 9.50
N SER A 32 9.16 -0.16 8.53
CA SER A 32 7.74 0.21 8.63
C SER A 32 6.86 -0.99 8.32
N VAL A 33 5.77 -1.14 9.08
CA VAL A 33 4.76 -2.19 8.85
C VAL A 33 3.40 -1.53 8.81
N ILE A 34 2.71 -1.68 7.68
CA ILE A 34 1.38 -1.10 7.46
C ILE A 34 0.40 -2.19 7.10
N GLU A 35 -0.69 -2.30 7.84
CA GLU A 35 -1.81 -3.18 7.51
C GLU A 35 -2.75 -2.46 6.56
N ASN A 36 -3.19 -3.17 5.53
CA ASN A 36 -4.05 -2.65 4.48
C ASN A 36 -5.27 -3.54 4.29
N ARG A 37 -6.39 -2.92 3.97
CA ARG A 37 -7.62 -3.59 3.56
C ARG A 37 -8.23 -2.84 2.37
N ALA A 38 -8.67 -3.60 1.36
CA ALA A 38 -9.27 -3.03 0.16
C ALA A 38 -10.40 -3.90 -0.39
N ARG A 39 -11.20 -3.31 -1.29
CA ARG A 39 -12.30 -3.99 -1.98
C ARG A 39 -11.79 -4.86 -3.12
N PHE A 40 -12.67 -5.73 -3.59
CA PHE A 40 -12.49 -6.40 -4.89
C PHE A 40 -12.15 -5.38 -5.98
N ALA A 41 -11.25 -5.76 -6.86
CA ALA A 41 -10.77 -4.98 -8.01
C ALA A 41 -9.92 -3.76 -7.66
N ASP A 42 -9.63 -3.49 -6.39
CA ASP A 42 -8.69 -2.42 -6.04
C ASP A 42 -7.31 -2.73 -6.59
N SER A 43 -6.71 -1.73 -7.25
CA SER A 43 -5.40 -1.83 -7.87
C SER A 43 -4.76 -0.44 -7.94
N PRO A 44 -3.56 -0.25 -7.41
CA PRO A 44 -2.83 1.00 -7.60
C PRO A 44 -2.29 1.08 -9.03
N PRO A 45 -1.94 2.29 -9.51
CA PRO A 45 -1.17 2.42 -10.75
C PRO A 45 0.12 1.60 -10.70
N LEU A 46 0.60 1.14 -11.85
CA LEU A 46 1.94 0.56 -11.95
C LEU A 46 2.96 1.61 -11.49
N HIS A 47 3.78 1.25 -10.52
CA HIS A 47 4.70 2.21 -9.88
C HIS A 47 6.01 1.53 -9.49
N VAL A 48 6.99 2.35 -9.15
CA VAL A 48 8.31 1.90 -8.71
C VAL A 48 8.73 2.67 -7.47
N HIS A 49 9.22 1.95 -6.46
CA HIS A 49 9.86 2.52 -5.29
C HIS A 49 11.37 2.65 -5.55
N LEU A 50 11.88 3.87 -5.59
CA LEU A 50 13.29 4.11 -5.91
C LEU A 50 14.22 3.98 -4.72
N SER A 51 13.69 4.02 -3.49
CA SER A 51 14.48 4.12 -2.26
C SER A 51 14.37 2.93 -1.33
N GLU A 52 13.40 2.03 -1.53
CA GLU A 52 13.14 0.96 -0.58
C GLU A 52 12.58 -0.31 -1.24
N ASP A 53 12.90 -1.45 -0.64
CA ASP A 53 12.23 -2.71 -0.91
C ASP A 53 10.85 -2.70 -0.27
N GLU A 54 9.91 -3.44 -0.85
CA GLU A 54 8.57 -3.60 -0.33
C GLU A 54 8.19 -5.08 -0.28
N LEU A 55 7.78 -5.55 0.88
CA LEU A 55 7.34 -6.93 1.10
C LEU A 55 5.85 -6.93 1.43
N PHE A 56 5.10 -7.74 0.69
CA PHE A 56 3.68 -8.01 0.95
C PHE A 56 3.54 -9.35 1.66
N LEU A 57 2.77 -9.38 2.74
CA LEU A 57 2.29 -10.60 3.38
C LEU A 57 0.77 -10.62 3.29
N ILE A 58 0.23 -11.57 2.55
CA ILE A 58 -1.22 -11.70 2.38
C ILE A 58 -1.83 -12.36 3.62
N LEU A 59 -2.83 -11.72 4.20
CA LEU A 59 -3.55 -12.20 5.38
C LEU A 59 -4.92 -12.79 4.99
N GLU A 60 -5.66 -12.10 4.12
CA GLU A 60 -6.97 -12.54 3.64
C GLU A 60 -7.14 -12.18 2.16
N GLY A 61 -7.83 -13.04 1.43
CA GLY A 61 -8.16 -12.82 0.02
C GLY A 61 -7.09 -13.28 -0.95
N GLU A 62 -7.43 -13.23 -2.23
CA GLU A 62 -6.56 -13.59 -3.34
C GLU A 62 -6.15 -12.33 -4.09
N PHE A 63 -4.91 -12.31 -4.54
CA PHE A 63 -4.30 -11.17 -5.23
C PHE A 63 -3.65 -11.64 -6.52
N ARG A 64 -3.61 -10.76 -7.50
CA ARG A 64 -2.79 -10.90 -8.69
C ARG A 64 -1.76 -9.79 -8.68
N PHE A 65 -0.49 -10.16 -8.70
CA PHE A 65 0.63 -9.23 -8.76
C PHE A 65 1.22 -9.20 -10.15
N LEU A 66 1.62 -8.02 -10.60
CA LEU A 66 2.47 -7.83 -11.76
C LEU A 66 3.82 -7.30 -11.28
N THR A 67 4.89 -8.04 -11.57
CA THR A 67 6.27 -7.69 -11.25
C THR A 67 7.15 -7.91 -12.49
N ASP A 68 8.46 -7.79 -12.37
CA ASP A 68 9.39 -8.04 -13.48
C ASP A 68 9.36 -9.47 -14.00
N GLY A 69 8.98 -10.43 -13.15
CA GLY A 69 8.79 -11.84 -13.51
C GLY A 69 7.45 -12.15 -14.21
N GLY A 70 6.61 -11.12 -14.46
CA GLY A 70 5.27 -11.29 -15.01
C GLY A 70 4.20 -11.36 -13.92
N GLU A 71 3.05 -11.90 -14.28
CA GLU A 71 1.92 -12.02 -13.35
C GLU A 71 2.10 -13.22 -12.40
N ARG A 72 1.69 -13.01 -11.16
CA ARG A 72 1.72 -14.03 -10.11
C ARG A 72 0.48 -13.91 -9.23
N ARG A 73 -0.13 -15.05 -8.87
CA ARG A 73 -1.19 -15.10 -7.86
C ARG A 73 -0.60 -15.32 -6.46
N ALA A 74 -1.22 -14.70 -5.47
CA ALA A 74 -0.85 -14.86 -4.07
C ALA A 74 -2.11 -14.88 -3.19
N GLY A 75 -2.14 -15.75 -2.20
CA GLY A 75 -3.23 -15.90 -1.24
C GLY A 75 -2.73 -15.88 0.20
N PRO A 76 -3.61 -16.18 1.18
CA PRO A 76 -3.26 -16.09 2.60
C PRO A 76 -2.01 -16.88 2.98
N GLY A 77 -1.08 -16.23 3.66
CA GLY A 77 0.20 -16.79 4.05
C GLY A 77 1.32 -16.62 3.03
N ASP A 78 1.01 -16.23 1.79
CA ASP A 78 2.03 -15.96 0.78
C ASP A 78 2.71 -14.61 1.01
N THR A 79 3.98 -14.55 0.63
CA THR A 79 4.75 -13.31 0.58
C THR A 79 5.15 -12.99 -0.85
N VAL A 80 5.14 -11.69 -1.17
CA VAL A 80 5.64 -11.17 -2.45
C VAL A 80 6.62 -10.06 -2.16
N LEU A 81 7.87 -10.22 -2.60
CA LEU A 81 8.87 -9.18 -2.52
C LEU A 81 8.90 -8.38 -3.82
N THR A 82 8.81 -7.08 -3.71
CA THR A 82 9.01 -6.14 -4.82
C THR A 82 10.27 -5.33 -4.52
N PRO A 83 11.41 -5.71 -5.12
CA PRO A 83 12.68 -5.03 -4.86
C PRO A 83 12.66 -3.58 -5.32
N LYS A 84 13.45 -2.77 -4.65
CA LYS A 84 13.71 -1.38 -5.03
C LYS A 84 14.09 -1.28 -6.52
N GLY A 85 13.47 -0.33 -7.21
CA GLY A 85 13.75 -0.07 -8.63
C GLY A 85 12.98 -0.95 -9.62
N ILE A 86 12.17 -1.88 -9.14
CA ILE A 86 11.38 -2.78 -9.99
C ILE A 86 9.91 -2.32 -10.03
N PRO A 87 9.37 -1.99 -11.22
CA PRO A 87 7.96 -1.65 -11.36
C PRO A 87 7.05 -2.79 -10.94
N HIS A 88 6.00 -2.46 -10.22
CA HIS A 88 5.01 -3.44 -9.78
C HIS A 88 3.63 -2.81 -9.54
N THR A 89 2.63 -3.67 -9.54
CA THR A 89 1.28 -3.38 -9.06
C THR A 89 0.60 -4.68 -8.66
N TYR A 90 -0.57 -4.57 -8.07
CA TYR A 90 -1.40 -5.71 -7.72
C TYR A 90 -2.87 -5.40 -7.99
N ARG A 91 -3.70 -6.43 -7.95
CA ARG A 91 -5.17 -6.32 -7.97
C ARG A 91 -5.76 -7.30 -6.97
N VAL A 92 -6.75 -6.85 -6.20
CA VAL A 92 -7.52 -7.72 -5.30
C VAL A 92 -8.54 -8.50 -6.14
N GLU A 93 -8.45 -9.84 -6.09
CA GLU A 93 -9.27 -10.73 -6.93
C GLU A 93 -10.42 -11.40 -6.17
N SER A 94 -10.44 -11.33 -4.84
CA SER A 94 -11.51 -11.93 -4.04
C SER A 94 -12.73 -11.03 -3.97
N PRO A 95 -13.96 -11.57 -4.17
CA PRO A 95 -15.20 -10.79 -4.08
C PRO A 95 -15.40 -10.07 -2.76
N LEU A 96 -14.89 -10.61 -1.66
CA LEU A 96 -14.98 -10.02 -0.31
C LEU A 96 -13.84 -9.06 -0.01
N GLY A 97 -12.97 -8.77 -0.98
CA GLY A 97 -11.81 -7.92 -0.78
C GLY A 97 -10.59 -8.65 -0.25
N GLY A 98 -9.59 -7.90 0.19
CA GLY A 98 -8.34 -8.44 0.70
C GLY A 98 -7.80 -7.67 1.88
N ARG A 99 -6.94 -8.33 2.64
CA ARG A 99 -6.20 -7.75 3.77
C ARG A 99 -4.75 -8.24 3.71
N TRP A 100 -3.82 -7.32 3.88
CA TRP A 100 -2.39 -7.64 3.79
C TRP A 100 -1.54 -6.69 4.63
N MET A 101 -0.33 -7.13 4.93
CA MET A 101 0.71 -6.29 5.53
C MET A 101 1.70 -5.87 4.46
N VAL A 102 2.15 -4.63 4.53
CA VAL A 102 3.26 -4.10 3.75
C VAL A 102 4.40 -3.77 4.69
N VAL A 103 5.59 -4.27 4.38
CA VAL A 103 6.82 -3.98 5.10
C VAL A 103 7.77 -3.23 4.17
N THR A 104 8.24 -2.07 4.59
CA THR A 104 9.21 -1.26 3.87
C THR A 104 10.40 -0.87 4.75
N THR A 105 11.51 -0.43 4.15
CA THR A 105 12.81 -0.37 4.84
C THR A 105 13.37 1.04 5.05
N ASN A 106 12.74 2.09 4.49
CA ASN A 106 13.32 3.44 4.51
C ASN A 106 12.35 4.54 4.94
N GLY A 107 11.09 4.21 5.20
CA GLY A 107 10.08 5.16 5.66
C GLY A 107 9.45 6.05 4.58
N ASP A 108 9.89 5.99 3.33
CA ASP A 108 9.33 6.85 2.26
C ASP A 108 7.88 6.48 1.94
N PHE A 109 7.57 5.20 1.84
CA PHE A 109 6.19 4.77 1.62
C PHE A 109 5.27 5.16 2.79
N GLU A 110 5.74 4.99 4.02
CA GLU A 110 4.97 5.43 5.19
C GLU A 110 4.70 6.94 5.18
N ARG A 111 5.70 7.76 4.83
CA ARG A 111 5.52 9.22 4.72
C ARG A 111 4.53 9.57 3.61
N PHE A 112 4.58 8.87 2.49
CA PHE A 112 3.62 9.00 1.38
C PHE A 112 2.20 8.67 1.84
N VAL A 113 2.02 7.54 2.53
CA VAL A 113 0.73 7.15 3.11
C VAL A 113 0.22 8.22 4.07
N ARG A 114 1.06 8.70 4.98
CA ARG A 114 0.67 9.73 5.96
C ARG A 114 0.25 11.04 5.29
N GLU A 115 0.95 11.47 4.25
CA GLU A 115 0.65 12.73 3.55
C GLU A 115 -0.71 12.68 2.85
N LEU A 116 -1.07 11.56 2.26
CA LEU A 116 -2.32 11.40 1.49
C LEU A 116 -3.49 10.88 2.31
N SER A 117 -3.23 10.41 3.53
CA SER A 117 -4.27 9.83 4.38
C SER A 117 -5.05 10.90 5.13
N ARG A 118 -6.26 10.53 5.48
CA ARG A 118 -7.09 11.24 6.46
C ARG A 118 -7.55 10.28 7.54
N PRO A 119 -7.80 10.73 8.79
CA PRO A 119 -8.33 9.86 9.83
C PRO A 119 -9.62 9.18 9.40
N ALA A 120 -9.70 7.86 9.56
CA ALA A 120 -10.93 7.12 9.34
C ALA A 120 -11.79 7.25 10.61
N PRO A 121 -13.06 7.66 10.49
CA PRO A 121 -13.94 7.80 11.67
C PRO A 121 -14.28 6.43 12.28
N ARG A 122 -14.14 5.35 11.50
CA ARG A 122 -14.39 3.97 11.91
C ARG A 122 -13.44 3.03 11.16
N ALA A 123 -13.25 1.81 11.68
CA ALA A 123 -12.45 0.77 11.04
C ALA A 123 -13.20 0.13 9.85
N GLU A 124 -13.63 0.95 8.91
CA GLU A 124 -14.37 0.56 7.71
C GLU A 124 -13.68 1.14 6.48
N LEU A 125 -13.89 0.50 5.33
CA LEU A 125 -13.40 1.03 4.06
C LEU A 125 -14.04 2.39 3.75
N PRO A 126 -13.33 3.32 3.10
CA PRO A 126 -13.91 4.56 2.64
C PRO A 126 -14.99 4.29 1.58
N SER A 127 -15.86 5.27 1.36
CA SER A 127 -16.81 5.19 0.25
C SER A 127 -16.08 5.02 -1.08
N GLU A 128 -16.64 4.22 -1.99
CA GLU A 128 -16.08 4.08 -3.32
C GLU A 128 -16.01 5.43 -4.02
N ALA A 129 -14.80 5.78 -4.46
CA ALA A 129 -14.61 6.85 -5.42
C ALA A 129 -14.64 6.26 -6.84
N GLY A 130 -15.21 6.96 -7.78
CA GLY A 130 -15.12 6.61 -9.19
C GLY A 130 -13.67 6.66 -9.69
N PRO A 131 -13.42 6.29 -10.97
CA PRO A 131 -12.10 6.39 -11.56
C PRO A 131 -11.52 7.80 -11.38
N PRO A 132 -10.22 7.94 -11.01
CA PRO A 132 -9.61 9.24 -10.85
C PRO A 132 -9.54 9.98 -12.21
N SER A 133 -9.70 11.29 -12.17
CA SER A 133 -9.47 12.14 -13.34
C SER A 133 -7.98 12.18 -13.68
N ALA A 134 -7.63 12.60 -14.91
CA ALA A 134 -6.24 12.78 -15.30
C ALA A 134 -5.51 13.77 -14.38
N GLU A 135 -6.19 14.83 -13.94
CA GLU A 135 -5.64 15.82 -13.01
C GLU A 135 -5.36 15.18 -11.63
N GLN A 136 -6.24 14.32 -11.14
CA GLN A 136 -6.04 13.60 -9.88
C GLN A 136 -4.86 12.62 -9.96
N VAL A 137 -4.69 11.92 -11.08
CA VAL A 137 -3.55 11.04 -11.33
C VAL A 137 -2.26 11.83 -11.37
N GLU A 138 -2.23 12.97 -12.03
CA GLU A 138 -1.07 13.86 -12.09
C GLU A 138 -0.69 14.38 -10.68
N ALA A 139 -1.68 14.82 -9.91
CA ALA A 139 -1.47 15.26 -8.54
C ALA A 139 -0.92 14.15 -7.64
N LEU A 140 -1.44 12.94 -7.77
CA LEU A 140 -0.93 11.76 -7.07
C LEU A 140 0.51 11.47 -7.43
N GLY A 141 0.84 11.54 -8.73
CA GLY A 141 2.21 11.32 -9.22
C GLY A 141 3.19 12.35 -8.66
N ALA A 142 2.78 13.62 -8.54
CA ALA A 142 3.60 14.67 -7.96
C ALA A 142 3.89 14.43 -6.47
N VAL A 143 2.90 14.01 -5.70
CA VAL A 143 3.09 13.65 -4.28
C VAL A 143 3.99 12.43 -4.16
N ALA A 144 3.74 11.38 -4.94
CA ALA A 144 4.54 10.16 -4.94
C ALA A 144 6.03 10.47 -5.22
N ALA A 145 6.31 11.33 -6.21
CA ALA A 145 7.67 11.70 -6.57
C ALA A 145 8.46 12.34 -5.41
N ARG A 146 7.79 13.09 -4.55
CA ARG A 146 8.42 13.66 -3.34
C ARG A 146 8.87 12.59 -2.35
N HIS A 147 8.30 11.40 -2.43
CA HIS A 147 8.62 10.25 -1.58
C HIS A 147 9.37 9.15 -2.34
N HIS A 148 10.05 9.49 -3.43
CA HIS A 148 10.83 8.58 -4.26
C HIS A 148 10.02 7.42 -4.85
N ILE A 149 8.76 7.67 -5.15
CA ILE A 149 7.86 6.73 -5.83
C ILE A 149 7.45 7.35 -7.17
N GLN A 150 7.57 6.58 -8.25
CA GLN A 150 7.18 7.01 -9.59
C GLN A 150 6.01 6.18 -10.10
N LEU A 151 4.98 6.85 -10.61
CA LEU A 151 3.90 6.18 -11.34
C LEU A 151 4.36 6.01 -12.79
N VAL A 152 4.33 4.77 -13.29
CA VAL A 152 4.89 4.42 -14.60
C VAL A 152 3.92 3.70 -15.52
N GLY A 153 2.68 3.49 -15.11
CA GLY A 153 1.67 2.84 -15.93
C GLY A 153 0.30 2.76 -15.25
N PRO A 154 -0.66 2.13 -15.91
CA PRO A 154 -2.02 2.00 -15.37
C PRO A 154 -2.12 0.93 -14.30
N PRO A 155 -3.21 0.92 -13.51
CA PRO A 155 -3.58 -0.21 -12.68
C PRO A 155 -3.81 -1.48 -13.50
N LEU A 156 -3.84 -2.64 -12.86
CA LEU A 156 -4.28 -3.89 -13.46
C LEU A 156 -5.79 -3.88 -13.70
N ALA A 157 -6.17 -4.31 -14.89
CA ALA A 157 -7.57 -4.52 -15.26
C ALA A 157 -8.06 -5.90 -14.81
#